data_a32d13dedbf841fc8357cb4cdf7ea7ed
#
_entry.id   a32d13dedbf841fc8357cb4cdf7ea7ed
#
_cell.length_a   1.000
_cell.length_b   1.000
_cell.length_c   1.000
_cell.angle_alpha   90.00
_cell.angle_beta   90.00
_cell.angle_gamma   90.00
#
_symmetry.space_group_name_H-M   'P 1'
#
loop_
_entity.id
_entity.type
_entity.pdbx_description
1 polymer ?
#
loop_
_entity_poly.entity_id
_entity_poly.type
_entity_poly.pdbx_seq_one_letter_code
_entity_poly.pdbx_strand_id
1 'polypeptide(L)' 'KQVIRMLPEEQKEVAINRYVDLMRIKAHETGENKELDYQIKVAKVKLSSFGIDYSKLDF' A
#
# COMPACT_ATOMS: atom_id res chain seq x y z
N LYS A 1 2.73 20.57 -22.35
CA LYS A 1 2.83 20.00 -21.02
C LYS A 1 2.60 18.50 -21.07
N GLN A 2 3.53 17.75 -20.57
CA GLN A 2 3.45 16.32 -20.63
C GLN A 2 3.06 15.75 -19.28
N VAL A 3 2.13 14.82 -19.31
CA VAL A 3 1.68 14.13 -18.12
C VAL A 3 2.06 12.67 -18.27
N ILE A 4 2.81 12.17 -17.30
CA ILE A 4 3.18 10.77 -17.27
C ILE A 4 2.09 10.02 -16.53
N ARG A 5 1.50 9.04 -17.20
CA ARG A 5 0.46 8.22 -16.61
C ARG A 5 0.91 6.78 -16.59
N MET A 6 0.74 6.15 -15.45
CA MET A 6 0.96 4.72 -15.35
C MET A 6 -0.28 3.99 -15.83
N LEU A 7 -0.07 2.83 -16.43
CA LEU A 7 -1.17 1.96 -16.79
C LEU A 7 -1.88 1.48 -15.51
N PRO A 8 -3.18 1.16 -15.60
CA PRO A 8 -3.92 0.70 -14.42
C PRO A 8 -3.27 -0.49 -13.73
N GLU A 9 -2.72 -1.43 -14.51
CA GLU A 9 -2.02 -2.59 -13.93
C GLU A 9 -0.79 -2.16 -13.17
N GLU A 10 -0.06 -1.19 -13.71
CA GLU A 10 1.14 -0.68 -13.06
C GLU A 10 0.79 0.04 -11.76
N GLN A 11 -0.30 0.80 -11.78
CA GLN A 11 -0.75 1.50 -10.58
C GLN A 11 -1.14 0.52 -9.48
N LYS A 12 -1.84 -0.56 -9.86
CA LYS A 12 -2.21 -1.60 -8.91
C LYS A 12 -0.97 -2.26 -8.31
N GLU A 13 0.00 -2.57 -9.15
CA GLU A 13 1.22 -3.22 -8.70
C GLU A 13 1.99 -2.32 -7.73
N VAL A 14 2.09 -1.02 -8.05
CA VAL A 14 2.75 -0.07 -7.16
C VAL A 14 2.03 -0.01 -5.82
N ALA A 15 0.70 0.03 -5.83
CA ALA A 15 -0.07 0.09 -4.60
C ALA A 15 0.11 -1.17 -3.76
N ILE A 16 0.12 -2.33 -4.39
CA ILE A 16 0.34 -3.59 -3.70
C ILE A 16 1.74 -3.64 -3.09
N ASN A 17 2.75 -3.26 -3.87
CA ASN A 17 4.12 -3.27 -3.39
C ASN A 17 4.29 -2.32 -2.22
N ARG A 18 3.67 -1.16 -2.28
CA ARG A 18 3.72 -0.20 -1.19
C ARG A 18 3.11 -0.78 0.07
N TYR A 19 1.97 -1.42 -0.06
CA TYR A 19 1.31 -2.03 1.08
C TYR A 19 2.17 -3.13 1.69
N VAL A 20 2.73 -3.98 0.84
CA VAL A 20 3.62 -5.06 1.30
C VAL A 20 4.81 -4.49 2.07
N ASP A 21 5.45 -3.45 1.51
CA ASP A 21 6.59 -2.83 2.15
C ASP A 21 6.23 -2.25 3.52
N LEU A 22 5.10 -1.57 3.60
CA LEU A 22 4.65 -0.98 4.86
C LEU A 22 4.37 -2.05 5.90
N MET A 23 3.76 -3.15 5.48
CA MET A 23 3.45 -4.24 6.41
C MET A 23 4.73 -4.94 6.89
N ARG A 24 5.73 -5.05 6.03
CA ARG A 24 7.01 -5.62 6.43
C ARG A 24 7.71 -4.75 7.44
N ILE A 25 7.69 -3.43 7.22
CA ILE A 25 8.28 -2.49 8.17
C ILE A 25 7.57 -2.60 9.51
N LYS A 26 6.22 -2.67 9.48
CA LYS A 26 5.46 -2.79 10.72
C LYS A 26 5.79 -4.07 11.47
N ALA A 27 6.00 -5.15 10.75
CA ALA A 27 6.33 -6.44 11.38
C ALA A 27 7.67 -6.39 12.12
N HIS A 28 8.56 -5.50 11.72
CA HIS A 28 9.87 -5.36 12.36
C HIS A 28 9.90 -4.25 13.42
N GLU A 29 8.81 -3.49 13.53
CA GLU A 29 8.74 -2.44 14.55
C GLU A 29 8.46 -3.04 15.91
N THR A 30 9.16 -2.53 16.90
CA THR A 30 8.97 -3.00 18.27
C THR A 30 8.15 -2.03 19.12
N GLY A 31 7.82 -0.87 18.56
CA GLY A 31 7.07 0.12 19.27
C GLY A 31 5.96 0.69 18.42
N GLU A 32 5.23 1.61 18.99
CA GLU A 32 4.15 2.27 18.27
C GLU A 32 4.71 3.29 17.30
N ASN A 33 4.22 3.26 16.07
CA ASN A 33 4.62 4.23 15.05
C ASN A 33 3.35 4.72 14.36
N LYS A 34 2.88 5.88 14.80
CA LYS A 34 1.63 6.44 14.29
C LYS A 34 1.70 6.80 12.82
N GLU A 35 2.87 7.28 12.39
CA GLU A 35 3.04 7.63 10.98
C GLU A 35 2.95 6.39 10.10
N LEU A 36 3.58 5.31 10.52
CA LEU A 36 3.52 4.06 9.78
C LEU A 36 2.09 3.52 9.72
N ASP A 37 1.38 3.57 10.85
CA ASP A 37 -0.01 3.13 10.89
C ASP A 37 -0.88 3.96 9.96
N TYR A 38 -0.64 5.26 9.91
CA TYR A 38 -1.36 6.14 9.01
C TYR A 38 -1.11 5.76 7.55
N GLN A 39 0.15 5.51 7.20
CA GLN A 39 0.49 5.16 5.83
C GLN A 39 -0.10 3.82 5.42
N ILE A 40 -0.14 2.87 6.34
CA ILE A 40 -0.78 1.59 6.08
C ILE A 40 -2.27 1.79 5.81
N LYS A 41 -2.92 2.64 6.60
CA LYS A 41 -4.33 2.94 6.39
C LYS A 41 -4.58 3.56 5.02
N VAL A 42 -3.72 4.49 4.61
CA VAL A 42 -3.84 5.12 3.29
C VAL A 42 -3.64 4.07 2.19
N ALA A 43 -2.67 3.18 2.37
CA ALA A 43 -2.42 2.13 1.39
C ALA A 43 -3.64 1.20 1.26
N LYS A 44 -4.28 0.86 2.37
CA LYS A 44 -5.49 0.03 2.32
C LYS A 44 -6.61 0.71 1.55
N VAL A 45 -6.78 2.02 1.77
CA VAL A 45 -7.80 2.77 1.04
C VAL A 45 -7.51 2.76 -0.45
N LYS A 46 -6.25 2.94 -0.82
CA LYS A 46 -5.86 2.91 -2.23
C LYS A 46 -6.13 1.54 -2.86
N LEU A 47 -5.76 0.47 -2.17
CA LEU A 47 -6.01 -0.87 -2.68
C LEU A 47 -7.50 -1.11 -2.87
N SER A 48 -8.30 -0.65 -1.91
CA SER A 48 -9.73 -0.78 -1.99
C SER A 48 -10.29 -0.02 -3.20
N SER A 49 -9.76 1.17 -3.47
CA SER A 49 -10.23 1.97 -4.58
C SER A 49 -9.90 1.33 -5.93
N PHE A 50 -8.87 0.47 -5.98
CA PHE A 50 -8.55 -0.31 -7.17
C PHE A 50 -9.34 -1.61 -7.27
N GLY A 51 -10.18 -1.89 -6.28
CA GLY A 51 -10.92 -3.14 -6.23
C GLY A 51 -10.09 -4.34 -5.81
N ILE A 52 -8.97 -4.10 -5.13
CA ILE A 52 -8.09 -5.17 -4.67
C ILE A 52 -8.49 -5.57 -3.25
N ASP A 53 -8.63 -6.87 -3.04
CA ASP A 53 -8.91 -7.40 -1.72
C ASP A 53 -7.61 -7.59 -0.97
N TYR A 54 -7.22 -6.58 -0.19
CA TYR A 54 -5.94 -6.61 0.51
C TYR A 54 -5.91 -7.63 1.64
N SER A 55 -7.05 -8.14 2.04
CA SER A 55 -7.06 -9.17 3.08
C SER A 55 -6.40 -10.46 2.60
N LYS A 56 -6.27 -10.63 1.28
CA LYS A 56 -5.57 -11.77 0.71
C LYS A 56 -4.07 -11.55 0.60
N LEU A 57 -3.61 -10.35 0.91
CA LEU A 57 -2.19 -10.02 0.94
C LEU A 57 -1.68 -10.18 2.37
N ASP A 58 -1.84 -11.35 2.91
CA ASP A 58 -1.49 -11.64 4.30
C ASP A 58 -0.02 -12.01 4.41
N PHE A 59 0.66 -11.45 5.38
CA PHE A 59 2.09 -11.66 5.58
C PHE A 59 2.41 -12.11 6.99
#